data_cbb978170524e6dd4fa5496543c2ec1b
#
_entry.id   cbb978170524e6dd4fa5496543c2ec1b
#
_cell.length_a   1.000
_cell.length_b   1.000
_cell.length_c   1.000
_cell.angle_alpha   90.00
_cell.angle_beta   90.00
_cell.angle_gamma   90.00
#
_symmetry.space_group_name_H-M   'P 1'
#
loop_
_entity.id
_entity.type
_entity.pdbx_description
1 polymer ?
#
loop_
_entity_poly.entity_id
_entity_poly.type
_entity_poly.pdbx_seq_one_letter_code
_entity_poly.pdbx_strand_id
1 'polypeptide(L)'
;EVQLVESGGGVVQPGGSLRLSCAASGFTFRSYDMSWVRQAPGKGLEWVASVKQFFSGSAATGSVKGRFTISRDNAKNTLYLQMNSLRAEDTAVYYCARDGSSWYRDWFDPWGQGTLVTVS
;
A
#
# COMPACT_ATOMS: atom_id res chain seq x y z
N GLU A 1 -8.32 2.18 -19.26
CA GLU A 1 -8.86 2.35 -17.91
C GLU A 1 -7.77 2.13 -16.88
N VAL A 2 -7.84 2.87 -15.81
CA VAL A 2 -6.84 2.77 -14.73
C VAL A 2 -7.08 1.48 -13.94
N GLN A 3 -6.01 0.72 -13.74
CA GLN A 3 -6.07 -0.49 -12.94
C GLN A 3 -4.91 -0.52 -11.95
N LEU A 4 -5.22 -0.94 -10.73
CA LEU A 4 -4.25 -1.16 -9.65
C LEU A 4 -4.53 -2.56 -9.09
N VAL A 5 -3.52 -3.43 -9.12
CA VAL A 5 -3.69 -4.82 -8.69
C VAL A 5 -2.66 -5.14 -7.61
N GLU A 6 -3.14 -5.31 -6.39
CA GLU A 6 -2.29 -5.68 -5.25
C GLU A 6 -2.09 -7.19 -5.18
N SER A 7 -0.95 -7.58 -4.65
CA SER A 7 -0.61 -8.98 -4.40
C SER A 7 0.41 -9.09 -3.27
N GLY A 8 0.63 -10.29 -2.78
CA GLY A 8 1.64 -10.59 -1.77
C GLY A 8 1.11 -10.80 -0.37
N GLY A 9 -0.18 -10.61 -0.16
CA GLY A 9 -0.80 -10.85 1.14
C GLY A 9 -0.83 -12.32 1.50
N GLY A 10 -1.10 -12.60 2.76
CA GLY A 10 -1.20 -13.97 3.26
C GLY A 10 -1.20 -14.00 4.77
N VAL A 11 -1.04 -15.18 5.32
CA VAL A 11 -0.97 -15.40 6.76
C VAL A 11 0.50 -15.46 7.17
N VAL A 12 0.85 -14.72 8.22
CA VAL A 12 2.22 -14.65 8.70
C VAL A 12 2.20 -14.60 10.22
N GLN A 13 3.27 -15.12 10.85
CA GLN A 13 3.40 -15.09 12.30
C GLN A 13 3.82 -13.71 12.78
N PRO A 14 3.46 -13.33 14.03
CA PRO A 14 3.98 -12.09 14.62
C PRO A 14 5.50 -12.06 14.56
N GLY A 15 6.05 -10.91 14.24
CA GLY A 15 7.49 -10.75 14.03
C GLY A 15 7.96 -11.09 12.63
N GLY A 16 7.09 -11.66 11.80
CA GLY A 16 7.43 -12.02 10.43
C GLY A 16 7.44 -10.85 9.48
N SER A 17 7.69 -11.15 8.22
CA SER A 17 7.80 -10.14 7.15
C SER A 17 6.98 -10.55 5.94
N LEU A 18 6.49 -9.56 5.22
CA LEU A 18 5.84 -9.72 3.92
C LEU A 18 6.23 -8.56 3.02
N ARG A 19 6.19 -8.80 1.72
CA ARG A 19 6.35 -7.74 0.73
C ARG A 19 5.10 -7.71 -0.15
N LEU A 20 4.40 -6.59 -0.13
CA LEU A 20 3.26 -6.37 -1.00
C LEU A 20 3.70 -5.68 -2.27
N SER A 21 3.02 -5.98 -3.37
CA SER A 21 3.24 -5.36 -4.67
C SER A 21 1.93 -4.81 -5.19
N CYS A 22 2.01 -3.75 -5.97
CA CYS A 22 0.86 -3.17 -6.67
C CYS A 22 1.29 -2.91 -8.10
N ALA A 23 0.69 -3.63 -9.04
CA ALA A 23 0.93 -3.42 -10.46
C ALA A 23 -0.06 -2.38 -10.99
N ALA A 24 0.45 -1.32 -11.59
CA ALA A 24 -0.35 -0.22 -12.10
C ALA A 24 -0.39 -0.25 -13.63
N SER A 25 -1.55 0.08 -14.20
CA SER A 25 -1.70 0.19 -15.64
C SER A 25 -2.78 1.20 -15.99
N GLY A 26 -2.75 1.70 -17.22
CA GLY A 26 -3.78 2.61 -17.73
C GLY A 26 -3.52 4.07 -17.45
N PHE A 27 -2.36 4.42 -16.87
CA PHE A 27 -1.97 5.81 -16.62
C PHE A 27 -0.45 5.93 -16.56
N THR A 28 0.04 7.14 -16.59
CA THR A 28 1.50 7.40 -16.50
C THR A 28 1.93 7.31 -15.04
N PHE A 29 2.34 6.11 -14.63
CA PHE A 29 2.65 5.79 -13.23
C PHE A 29 3.65 6.78 -12.62
N ARG A 30 4.73 7.11 -13.34
CA ARG A 30 5.79 7.99 -12.83
C ARG A 30 5.32 9.41 -12.55
N SER A 31 4.13 9.80 -13.04
CA SER A 31 3.60 11.14 -12.86
C SER A 31 2.81 11.32 -11.58
N TYR A 32 2.65 10.27 -10.79
CA TYR A 32 1.82 10.32 -9.59
C TYR A 32 2.58 9.88 -8.35
N ASP A 33 2.35 10.59 -7.26
CA ASP A 33 2.68 10.07 -5.94
C ASP A 33 1.76 8.88 -5.67
N MET A 34 2.24 7.89 -4.95
CA MET A 34 1.49 6.66 -4.69
C MET A 34 1.47 6.38 -3.19
N SER A 35 0.44 5.71 -2.76
CA SER A 35 0.24 5.43 -1.34
C SER A 35 -0.27 4.02 -1.11
N TRP A 36 -0.03 3.52 0.10
CA TRP A 36 -0.71 2.36 0.64
C TRP A 36 -1.63 2.82 1.76
N VAL A 37 -2.83 2.27 1.76
CA VAL A 37 -3.80 2.43 2.84
C VAL A 37 -4.27 1.06 3.26
N ARG A 38 -4.79 0.96 4.49
CA ARG A 38 -5.28 -0.33 4.99
C ARG A 38 -6.60 -0.16 5.73
N GLN A 39 -7.34 -1.25 5.83
CA GLN A 39 -8.56 -1.30 6.60
C GLN A 39 -8.57 -2.57 7.44
N ALA A 40 -8.46 -2.40 8.74
CA ALA A 40 -8.56 -3.50 9.69
C ALA A 40 -10.02 -3.90 9.87
N PRO A 41 -10.29 -5.15 10.31
CA PRO A 41 -11.68 -5.61 10.48
C PRO A 41 -12.46 -4.68 11.42
N GLY A 42 -13.61 -4.23 10.94
CA GLY A 42 -14.50 -3.37 11.70
C GLY A 42 -14.01 -1.95 11.93
N LYS A 43 -12.95 -1.53 11.25
CA LYS A 43 -12.37 -0.20 11.42
C LYS A 43 -12.40 0.57 10.11
N GLY A 44 -12.13 1.88 10.19
CA GLY A 44 -12.04 2.74 9.02
C GLY A 44 -10.73 2.57 8.27
N LEU A 45 -10.64 3.26 7.14
CA LEU A 45 -9.42 3.29 6.36
C LEU A 45 -8.34 4.08 7.11
N GLU A 46 -7.12 3.56 7.04
CA GLU A 46 -5.96 4.19 7.66
C GLU A 46 -4.87 4.33 6.61
N TRP A 47 -4.32 5.53 6.47
CA TRP A 47 -3.15 5.76 5.64
C TRP A 47 -1.94 5.05 6.26
N VAL A 48 -1.15 4.38 5.42
CA VAL A 48 0.02 3.64 5.87
C VAL A 48 1.29 4.37 5.48
N ALA A 49 1.48 4.62 4.19
CA ALA A 49 2.71 5.23 3.68
C ALA A 49 2.49 5.81 2.29
N SER A 50 3.33 6.79 1.93
CA SER A 50 3.33 7.39 0.59
C SER A 50 4.75 7.53 0.07
N VAL A 51 4.90 7.52 -1.25
CA VAL A 51 6.16 7.78 -1.92
C VAL A 51 5.92 8.74 -3.08
N LYS A 52 6.79 9.73 -3.21
CA LYS A 52 6.71 10.73 -4.28
C LYS A 52 7.20 10.15 -5.60
N GLN A 53 6.97 10.89 -6.69
CA GLN A 53 7.15 10.43 -8.07
C GLN A 53 8.53 9.85 -8.35
N PHE A 54 9.58 10.52 -7.87
CA PHE A 54 10.97 10.15 -8.17
C PHE A 54 11.75 9.83 -6.91
N PHE A 55 11.10 9.25 -5.91
CA PHE A 55 11.76 8.92 -4.63
C PHE A 55 12.33 10.15 -3.93
N SER A 56 11.86 11.34 -4.29
CA SER A 56 12.33 12.55 -3.64
C SER A 56 11.89 12.63 -2.18
N GLY A 57 11.06 11.68 -1.74
CA GLY A 57 10.68 11.55 -0.35
C GLY A 57 9.60 10.49 -0.17
N SER A 58 9.59 9.93 1.01
CA SER A 58 8.54 9.03 1.44
C SER A 58 8.12 9.38 2.86
N ALA A 59 6.92 8.98 3.23
CA ALA A 59 6.40 9.20 4.57
C ALA A 59 5.60 7.98 4.99
N ALA A 60 5.52 7.75 6.31
CA ALA A 60 4.76 6.64 6.86
C ALA A 60 4.07 7.09 8.14
N THR A 61 2.93 6.46 8.46
CA THR A 61 2.25 6.72 9.73
C THR A 61 3.09 6.21 10.90
N GLY A 62 2.95 6.87 12.06
CA GLY A 62 3.80 6.58 13.21
C GLY A 62 3.79 5.12 13.64
N SER A 63 2.65 4.45 13.54
CA SER A 63 2.53 3.06 14.00
C SER A 63 3.33 2.06 13.17
N VAL A 64 3.72 2.41 11.93
CA VAL A 64 4.51 1.53 11.05
C VAL A 64 5.91 2.06 10.77
N LYS A 65 6.21 3.27 11.23
CA LYS A 65 7.49 3.91 10.99
C LYS A 65 8.63 3.04 11.53
N GLY A 66 9.65 2.83 10.70
CA GLY A 66 10.77 1.97 11.06
C GLY A 66 10.54 0.48 10.83
N ARG A 67 9.28 0.07 10.60
CA ARG A 67 8.95 -1.32 10.30
C ARG A 67 8.56 -1.53 8.85
N PHE A 68 7.88 -0.56 8.25
CA PHE A 68 7.41 -0.64 6.87
C PHE A 68 8.19 0.34 6.02
N THR A 69 8.52 -0.10 4.80
CA THR A 69 9.21 0.74 3.80
C THR A 69 8.43 0.69 2.50
N ILE A 70 8.03 1.86 2.02
CA ILE A 70 7.40 1.99 0.71
C ILE A 70 8.47 2.30 -0.33
N SER A 71 8.33 1.70 -1.51
CA SER A 71 9.22 1.96 -2.63
C SER A 71 8.47 1.80 -3.94
N ARG A 72 9.09 2.24 -5.02
CA ARG A 72 8.47 2.13 -6.35
C ARG A 72 9.52 1.85 -7.41
N ASP A 73 9.10 1.18 -8.47
CA ASP A 73 9.89 0.95 -9.67
C ASP A 73 9.12 1.51 -10.86
N ASN A 74 9.51 2.70 -11.31
CA ASN A 74 8.79 3.38 -12.38
C ASN A 74 8.95 2.66 -13.72
N ALA A 75 10.03 1.91 -13.92
CA ALA A 75 10.23 1.15 -15.14
C ALA A 75 9.27 -0.03 -15.23
N LYS A 76 8.87 -0.58 -14.08
CA LYS A 76 7.94 -1.72 -14.00
C LYS A 76 6.52 -1.31 -13.64
N ASN A 77 6.26 -0.02 -13.45
CA ASN A 77 4.95 0.48 -13.01
C ASN A 77 4.45 -0.25 -11.77
N THR A 78 5.34 -0.45 -10.80
CA THR A 78 5.04 -1.23 -9.62
C THR A 78 5.37 -0.45 -8.35
N LEU A 79 4.45 -0.54 -7.39
CA LEU A 79 4.61 0.01 -6.04
C LEU A 79 4.81 -1.15 -5.07
N TYR A 80 5.67 -0.97 -4.08
CA TYR A 80 5.97 -2.01 -3.08
C TYR A 80 5.74 -1.50 -1.67
N LEU A 81 5.43 -2.43 -0.78
CA LEU A 81 5.43 -2.19 0.65
C LEU A 81 6.15 -3.36 1.32
N GLN A 82 7.35 -3.10 1.84
CA GLN A 82 8.08 -4.09 2.63
C GLN A 82 7.64 -3.93 4.09
N MET A 83 7.08 -4.99 4.64
CA MET A 83 6.56 -4.99 6.00
C MET A 83 7.40 -5.93 6.84
N ASN A 84 8.05 -5.38 7.87
CA ASN A 84 8.88 -6.14 8.80
C ASN A 84 8.30 -6.05 10.20
N SER A 85 8.68 -6.97 11.06
CA SER A 85 8.27 -6.99 12.46
C SER A 85 6.76 -6.87 12.61
N LEU A 86 6.04 -7.68 11.86
CA LEU A 86 4.58 -7.62 11.80
C LEU A 86 3.96 -7.94 13.16
N ARG A 87 2.87 -7.23 13.47
CA ARG A 87 2.12 -7.33 14.70
C ARG A 87 0.68 -7.73 14.39
N ALA A 88 -0.03 -8.25 15.40
CA ALA A 88 -1.44 -8.63 15.22
C ALA A 88 -2.28 -7.45 14.71
N GLU A 89 -2.02 -6.24 15.19
CA GLU A 89 -2.75 -5.04 14.79
C GLU A 89 -2.47 -4.59 13.36
N ASP A 90 -1.49 -5.20 12.67
CA ASP A 90 -1.26 -4.95 11.26
C ASP A 90 -2.20 -5.77 10.35
N THR A 91 -2.99 -6.66 10.93
CA THR A 91 -3.99 -7.45 10.20
C THR A 91 -4.99 -6.50 9.56
N ALA A 92 -5.08 -6.55 8.23
CA ALA A 92 -5.95 -5.65 7.47
C ALA A 92 -5.95 -6.05 5.99
N VAL A 93 -6.90 -5.50 5.25
CA VAL A 93 -6.82 -5.47 3.79
C VAL A 93 -5.99 -4.23 3.42
N TYR A 94 -4.98 -4.43 2.60
CA TYR A 94 -4.08 -3.38 2.15
C TYR A 94 -4.41 -3.02 0.70
N TYR A 95 -4.58 -1.72 0.46
CA TYR A 95 -4.89 -1.18 -0.87
C TYR A 95 -3.79 -0.25 -1.31
N CYS A 96 -3.46 -0.26 -2.59
CA CYS A 96 -2.66 0.81 -3.15
C CYS A 96 -3.59 1.87 -3.78
N ALA A 97 -3.15 3.11 -3.76
CA ALA A 97 -3.93 4.22 -4.25
C ALA A 97 -3.02 5.22 -4.96
N ARG A 98 -3.53 5.80 -6.02
CA ARG A 98 -2.88 6.90 -6.72
C ARG A 98 -3.12 8.18 -5.94
N ASP A 99 -2.09 8.98 -5.76
CA ASP A 99 -2.22 10.25 -5.06
C ASP A 99 -3.09 11.21 -5.84
N GLY A 100 -3.77 12.11 -5.13
CA GLY A 100 -4.86 12.87 -5.71
C GLY A 100 -6.19 12.21 -5.44
N SER A 101 -6.17 10.93 -5.08
CA SER A 101 -7.34 10.22 -4.58
C SER A 101 -7.69 10.76 -3.21
N SER A 102 -8.96 10.83 -2.89
CA SER A 102 -9.36 11.07 -1.50
C SER A 102 -9.06 9.81 -0.69
N TRP A 103 -8.87 9.98 0.61
CA TRP A 103 -8.66 8.84 1.51
C TRP A 103 -9.92 7.99 1.69
N TYR A 104 -10.98 8.36 1.00
CA TYR A 104 -12.20 7.58 0.89
C TYR A 104 -12.15 6.81 -0.41
N ARG A 105 -12.69 5.63 -0.44
CA ARG A 105 -12.83 4.88 -1.67
C ARG A 105 -13.80 5.64 -2.57
N ASP A 106 -13.21 6.39 -3.47
CA ASP A 106 -13.93 7.25 -4.37
C ASP A 106 -13.92 6.59 -5.75
N TRP A 107 -15.07 6.51 -6.36
CA TRP A 107 -15.16 5.92 -7.69
C TRP A 107 -14.48 6.78 -8.77
N PHE A 108 -14.08 8.01 -8.45
CA PHE A 108 -13.33 8.84 -9.38
C PHE A 108 -11.84 8.47 -9.40
N ASP A 109 -11.34 7.88 -8.34
CA ASP A 109 -9.94 7.51 -8.21
C ASP A 109 -9.87 6.03 -7.87
N PRO A 110 -9.50 5.21 -8.86
CA PRO A 110 -9.51 3.78 -8.66
C PRO A 110 -8.49 3.37 -7.62
N TRP A 111 -8.93 2.51 -6.74
CA TRP A 111 -8.11 1.75 -5.84
C TRP A 111 -8.09 0.32 -6.34
N GLY A 112 -7.11 -0.44 -5.92
CA GLY A 112 -7.12 -1.86 -6.19
C GLY A 112 -8.19 -2.57 -5.38
N GLN A 113 -8.29 -3.88 -5.57
CA GLN A 113 -9.22 -4.71 -4.80
C GLN A 113 -8.71 -5.04 -3.41
N GLY A 114 -7.43 -4.83 -3.20
CA GLY A 114 -6.79 -5.07 -1.92
C GLY A 114 -6.20 -6.46 -1.82
N THR A 115 -5.28 -6.61 -0.87
CA THR A 115 -4.69 -7.91 -0.54
C THR A 115 -4.74 -8.06 0.97
N LEU A 116 -5.21 -9.22 1.44
CA LEU A 116 -5.43 -9.46 2.86
C LEU A 116 -4.13 -9.92 3.52
N VAL A 117 -3.76 -9.26 4.60
CA VAL A 117 -2.65 -9.65 5.46
C VAL A 117 -3.23 -10.04 6.82
N THR A 118 -2.95 -11.26 7.25
CA THR A 118 -3.36 -11.77 8.56
C THR A 118 -2.12 -12.14 9.37
N VAL A 119 -1.97 -11.52 10.52
CA VAL A 119 -0.85 -11.77 11.42
C VAL A 119 -1.37 -12.52 12.65
N SER A 120 -0.98 -13.78 12.75
CA SER A 120 -1.49 -14.60 13.84
C SER A 120 -0.49 -15.66 14.32
#